data_0c897d66bcc7a521e37ff21fbad9dbd5
#
_entry.id   0c897d66bcc7a521e37ff21fbad9dbd5
#
_cell.length_a   1.000
_cell.length_b   1.000
_cell.length_c   1.000
_cell.angle_alpha   90.00
_cell.angle_beta   90.00
_cell.angle_gamma   90.00
#
_symmetry.space_group_name_H-M   'P 1'
#
loop_
_entity.id
_entity.type
_entity.pdbx_description
1 polymer ?
#
loop_
_entity_poly.entity_id
_entity_poly.type
_entity_poly.pdbx_seq_one_letter_code
_entity_poly.pdbx_strand_id
1 'polypeptide(L)'
;LPVFRTKKTTMSLHLGRSTFGNPVNKGNVLSHEEATALFNEWVLNPKLKLHMQQVAHLMKCWAAEKLQADEATQWCWEMAGLLHDADWDQWPDLHCKKIIEELEHRNVDPEIIRAIASHGHVHFGVIPETEMDKMLYAFDELSGLIHAYSLMRPGGYDGMDVKGVNKRLKEKSFAANVSRDDIRDACERAGIELNELIAFIVERQTGGTEEQRNRGKEK
;
A
#
# COMPACT_ATOMS: atom_id res chain seq x y z
N LEU A 1 7.79 -38.67 3.20
CA LEU A 1 7.28 -37.30 3.35
C LEU A 1 6.44 -36.98 2.13
N PRO A 2 5.12 -36.74 2.24
CA PRO A 2 4.29 -36.38 1.12
C PRO A 2 4.53 -34.92 0.74
N VAL A 3 4.93 -34.69 -0.51
CA VAL A 3 5.02 -33.40 -1.15
C VAL A 3 3.59 -32.92 -1.39
N PHE A 4 3.09 -32.00 -0.57
CA PHE A 4 1.85 -31.29 -0.84
C PHE A 4 2.06 -30.36 -2.04
N ARG A 5 1.63 -30.85 -3.21
CA ARG A 5 1.47 -30.04 -4.41
C ARG A 5 0.21 -29.21 -4.20
N THR A 6 0.37 -27.99 -3.69
CA THR A 6 -0.71 -27.01 -3.67
C THR A 6 -1.09 -26.73 -5.13
N LYS A 7 -2.29 -27.14 -5.51
CA LYS A 7 -2.92 -26.70 -6.75
C LYS A 7 -3.06 -25.18 -6.64
N LYS A 8 -2.30 -24.44 -7.44
CA LYS A 8 -2.58 -23.03 -7.71
C LYS A 8 -3.97 -22.96 -8.34
N THR A 9 -4.97 -22.76 -7.52
CA THR A 9 -6.29 -22.34 -8.00
C THR A 9 -6.12 -20.87 -8.34
N THR A 10 -5.88 -20.58 -9.60
CA THR A 10 -6.00 -19.23 -10.16
C THR A 10 -7.48 -18.88 -10.01
N MET A 11 -7.84 -18.30 -8.88
CA MET A 11 -9.14 -17.65 -8.75
C MET A 11 -9.09 -16.42 -9.65
N SER A 12 -9.61 -16.57 -10.86
CA SER A 12 -10.04 -15.44 -11.66
C SER A 12 -11.09 -14.73 -10.80
N LEU A 13 -10.70 -13.63 -10.17
CA LEU A 13 -11.67 -12.67 -9.70
C LEU A 13 -12.47 -12.29 -10.94
N HIS A 14 -13.73 -12.73 -11.00
CA HIS A 14 -14.71 -12.21 -11.96
C HIS A 14 -15.11 -10.80 -11.47
N LEU A 15 -14.13 -9.93 -11.42
CA LEU A 15 -14.33 -8.51 -11.45
C LEU A 15 -14.82 -8.26 -12.86
N GLY A 16 -16.12 -8.09 -13.02
CA GLY A 16 -16.71 -7.95 -14.36
C GLY A 16 -15.91 -6.89 -15.11
N ARG A 17 -15.43 -7.21 -16.31
CA ARG A 17 -14.62 -6.30 -17.15
C ARG A 17 -15.25 -4.94 -17.38
N SER A 18 -16.54 -4.80 -17.05
CA SER A 18 -17.28 -3.55 -17.12
C SER A 18 -17.02 -2.59 -15.95
N THR A 19 -16.46 -3.03 -14.82
CA THR A 19 -16.21 -2.22 -13.63
C THR A 19 -14.82 -1.58 -13.63
N PHE A 20 -13.81 -2.26 -14.19
CA PHE A 20 -12.45 -1.75 -14.25
C PHE A 20 -12.18 -1.00 -15.56
N GLY A 21 -12.09 0.32 -15.47
CA GLY A 21 -11.66 1.15 -16.57
C GLY A 21 -12.79 1.75 -17.43
N ASN A 22 -14.04 1.78 -16.95
CA ASN A 22 -15.08 2.56 -17.57
C ASN A 22 -15.33 3.84 -16.75
N PRO A 23 -14.82 5.02 -17.18
CA PRO A 23 -14.93 6.26 -16.42
C PRO A 23 -16.36 6.80 -16.32
N VAL A 24 -17.35 6.09 -16.89
CA VAL A 24 -18.75 6.55 -16.95
C VAL A 24 -19.51 6.31 -15.64
N ASN A 25 -19.10 5.33 -14.83
CA ASN A 25 -19.70 5.07 -13.52
C ASN A 25 -18.69 5.31 -12.42
N LYS A 26 -18.54 6.56 -12.01
CA LYS A 26 -17.83 6.87 -10.76
C LYS A 26 -18.68 6.32 -9.62
N GLY A 27 -18.06 5.44 -8.81
CA GLY A 27 -18.65 4.98 -7.58
C GLY A 27 -18.59 6.05 -6.48
N ASN A 28 -18.96 5.65 -5.27
CA ASN A 28 -18.85 6.50 -4.09
C ASN A 28 -17.41 6.55 -3.58
N VAL A 29 -17.07 7.64 -2.93
CA VAL A 29 -15.86 7.75 -2.12
C VAL A 29 -16.31 7.74 -0.67
N LEU A 30 -15.82 6.79 0.13
CA LEU A 30 -16.14 6.75 1.56
C LEU A 30 -15.66 8.04 2.23
N SER A 31 -16.41 8.56 3.17
CA SER A 31 -15.94 9.63 4.03
C SER A 31 -14.75 9.17 4.88
N HIS A 32 -13.99 10.11 5.43
CA HIS A 32 -12.89 9.80 6.36
C HIS A 32 -13.39 8.96 7.56
N GLU A 33 -14.57 9.28 8.06
CA GLU A 33 -15.18 8.55 9.18
C GLU A 33 -15.52 7.11 8.81
N GLU A 34 -16.16 6.88 7.66
CA GLU A 34 -16.53 5.54 7.18
C GLU A 34 -15.30 4.67 6.89
N ALA A 35 -14.29 5.22 6.20
CA ALA A 35 -13.07 4.49 5.90
C ALA A 35 -12.27 4.17 7.17
N THR A 36 -12.19 5.12 8.12
CA THR A 36 -11.52 4.92 9.40
C THR A 36 -12.26 3.91 10.28
N ALA A 37 -13.59 3.92 10.25
CA ALA A 37 -14.40 2.94 10.99
C ALA A 37 -14.13 1.52 10.46
N LEU A 38 -14.19 1.32 9.14
CA LEU A 38 -13.89 0.04 8.49
C LEU A 38 -12.46 -0.43 8.80
N PHE A 39 -11.47 0.45 8.65
CA PHE A 39 -10.08 0.18 8.99
C PHE A 39 -9.91 -0.26 10.46
N ASN A 40 -10.53 0.43 11.42
CA ASN A 40 -10.40 0.09 12.83
C ASN A 40 -11.16 -1.18 13.23
N GLU A 41 -12.25 -1.49 12.56
CA GLU A 41 -13.03 -2.71 12.77
C GLU A 41 -12.27 -3.93 12.26
N TRP A 42 -11.67 -3.84 11.08
CA TRP A 42 -11.07 -4.99 10.41
C TRP A 42 -9.60 -5.22 10.75
N VAL A 43 -8.84 -4.18 11.03
CA VAL A 43 -7.42 -4.27 11.34
C VAL A 43 -7.20 -4.12 12.84
N LEU A 44 -6.76 -5.17 13.51
CA LEU A 44 -6.51 -5.20 14.96
C LEU A 44 -5.01 -5.15 15.28
N ASN A 45 -4.18 -5.68 14.39
CA ASN A 45 -2.73 -5.73 14.56
C ASN A 45 -2.11 -4.33 14.44
N PRO A 46 -1.45 -3.81 15.49
CA PRO A 46 -0.92 -2.45 15.47
C PRO A 46 0.22 -2.25 14.45
N LYS A 47 0.95 -3.31 14.09
CA LYS A 47 2.01 -3.21 13.08
C LYS A 47 1.41 -3.08 11.68
N LEU A 48 0.35 -3.83 11.40
CA LEU A 48 -0.38 -3.72 10.16
C LEU A 48 -1.06 -2.35 10.06
N LYS A 49 -1.69 -1.87 11.14
CA LYS A 49 -2.24 -0.51 11.18
C LYS A 49 -1.22 0.55 10.81
N LEU A 50 -0.03 0.47 11.41
CA LEU A 50 1.03 1.43 11.13
C LEU A 50 1.48 1.37 9.66
N HIS A 51 1.67 0.16 9.12
CA HIS A 51 2.03 -0.04 7.72
C HIS A 51 1.00 0.60 6.78
N MET A 52 -0.27 0.27 6.94
CA MET A 52 -1.34 0.80 6.10
C MET A 52 -1.47 2.32 6.20
N GLN A 53 -1.28 2.89 7.40
CA GLN A 53 -1.25 4.35 7.59
C GLN A 53 -0.04 5.01 6.90
N GLN A 54 1.11 4.34 6.90
CA GLN A 54 2.31 4.83 6.19
C GLN A 54 2.08 4.80 4.68
N VAL A 55 1.54 3.72 4.13
CA VAL A 55 1.20 3.62 2.71
C VAL A 55 0.16 4.68 2.34
N ALA A 56 -0.90 4.84 3.14
CA ALA A 56 -1.92 5.87 2.93
C ALA A 56 -1.31 7.29 2.85
N HIS A 57 -0.43 7.61 3.79
CA HIS A 57 0.27 8.89 3.80
C HIS A 57 1.15 9.11 2.55
N LEU A 58 1.89 8.09 2.13
CA LEU A 58 2.71 8.16 0.92
C LEU A 58 1.87 8.35 -0.34
N MET A 59 0.75 7.65 -0.46
CA MET A 59 -0.20 7.79 -1.55
C MET A 59 -0.76 9.21 -1.62
N LYS A 60 -1.19 9.78 -0.48
CA LYS A 60 -1.64 11.17 -0.39
C LYS A 60 -0.57 12.16 -0.81
N CYS A 61 0.65 12.01 -0.28
CA CYS A 61 1.77 12.89 -0.62
C CYS A 61 2.10 12.83 -2.10
N TRP A 62 2.06 11.65 -2.71
CA TRP A 62 2.27 11.51 -4.14
C TRP A 62 1.23 12.27 -4.94
N ALA A 63 -0.05 12.05 -4.64
CA ALA A 63 -1.14 12.74 -5.31
C ALA A 63 -1.03 14.28 -5.17
N ALA A 64 -0.68 14.76 -3.98
CA ALA A 64 -0.52 16.19 -3.72
C ALA A 64 0.67 16.80 -4.46
N GLU A 65 1.84 16.17 -4.40
CA GLU A 65 3.10 16.79 -4.82
C GLU A 65 3.47 16.49 -6.26
N LYS A 66 3.21 15.27 -6.73
CA LYS A 66 3.59 14.85 -8.09
C LYS A 66 2.46 15.10 -9.10
N LEU A 67 1.20 14.93 -8.68
CA LEU A 67 0.05 15.13 -9.54
C LEU A 67 -0.61 16.50 -9.35
N GLN A 68 -0.26 17.24 -8.30
CA GLN A 68 -0.90 18.51 -7.93
C GLN A 68 -2.43 18.34 -7.81
N ALA A 69 -2.85 17.18 -7.30
CA ALA A 69 -4.24 16.80 -7.20
C ALA A 69 -4.98 17.65 -6.14
N ASP A 70 -6.28 17.84 -6.34
CA ASP A 70 -7.14 18.47 -5.35
C ASP A 70 -7.35 17.57 -4.12
N GLU A 71 -7.89 18.10 -3.04
CA GLU A 71 -8.07 17.39 -1.77
C GLU A 71 -8.96 16.14 -1.92
N ALA A 72 -9.97 16.17 -2.80
CA ALA A 72 -10.85 15.05 -3.03
C ALA A 72 -10.10 13.89 -3.72
N THR A 73 -9.26 14.18 -4.69
CA THR A 73 -8.40 13.21 -5.37
C THR A 73 -7.33 12.68 -4.41
N GLN A 74 -6.69 13.55 -3.61
CA GLN A 74 -5.73 13.13 -2.58
C GLN A 74 -6.37 12.15 -1.60
N TRP A 75 -7.64 12.38 -1.21
CA TRP A 75 -8.35 11.47 -0.34
C TRP A 75 -8.61 10.10 -1.00
N CYS A 76 -8.95 10.03 -2.27
CA CYS A 76 -9.10 8.77 -2.99
C CYS A 76 -7.80 7.93 -2.93
N TRP A 77 -6.65 8.58 -3.13
CA TRP A 77 -5.34 7.95 -3.04
C TRP A 77 -5.00 7.49 -1.61
N GLU A 78 -5.24 8.35 -0.64
CA GLU A 78 -5.06 8.03 0.78
C GLU A 78 -5.91 6.83 1.20
N MET A 79 -7.18 6.79 0.78
CA MET A 79 -8.12 5.71 1.08
C MET A 79 -7.68 4.39 0.45
N ALA A 80 -7.18 4.38 -0.78
CA ALA A 80 -6.63 3.17 -1.39
C ALA A 80 -5.49 2.60 -0.55
N GLY A 81 -4.55 3.44 -0.10
CA GLY A 81 -3.46 3.03 0.79
C GLY A 81 -3.93 2.63 2.18
N LEU A 82 -4.99 3.28 2.72
CA LEU A 82 -5.51 2.96 4.04
C LEU A 82 -6.22 1.60 4.11
N LEU A 83 -6.82 1.15 2.99
CA LEU A 83 -7.67 -0.04 2.98
C LEU A 83 -7.08 -1.23 2.21
N HIS A 84 -5.89 -1.12 1.60
CA HIS A 84 -5.36 -2.16 0.71
C HIS A 84 -5.23 -3.53 1.38
N ASP A 85 -4.82 -3.58 2.64
CA ASP A 85 -4.59 -4.77 3.45
C ASP A 85 -5.65 -4.97 4.55
N ALA A 86 -6.82 -4.32 4.46
CA ALA A 86 -7.77 -4.29 5.57
C ALA A 86 -8.29 -5.69 5.96
N ASP A 87 -8.31 -6.63 5.04
CA ASP A 87 -8.76 -8.00 5.29
C ASP A 87 -7.64 -8.96 5.73
N TRP A 88 -6.37 -8.53 5.67
CA TRP A 88 -5.23 -9.40 5.96
C TRP A 88 -5.24 -10.00 7.37
N ASP A 89 -5.62 -9.21 8.36
CA ASP A 89 -5.55 -9.60 9.77
C ASP A 89 -6.58 -10.68 10.13
N GLN A 90 -7.77 -10.59 9.55
CA GLN A 90 -8.88 -11.49 9.88
C GLN A 90 -9.06 -12.63 8.85
N TRP A 91 -8.72 -12.38 7.59
CA TRP A 91 -8.93 -13.33 6.50
C TRP A 91 -7.72 -13.47 5.56
N PRO A 92 -6.53 -13.84 6.09
CA PRO A 92 -5.30 -13.86 5.29
C PRO A 92 -5.38 -14.77 4.05
N ASP A 93 -6.14 -15.88 4.14
CA ASP A 93 -6.35 -16.79 3.01
C ASP A 93 -7.31 -16.23 1.95
N LEU A 94 -8.03 -15.17 2.25
CA LEU A 94 -8.98 -14.49 1.39
C LEU A 94 -8.57 -13.05 1.05
N HIS A 95 -7.37 -12.70 1.40
CA HIS A 95 -6.78 -11.41 1.03
C HIS A 95 -6.59 -11.34 -0.49
N CYS A 96 -6.90 -10.33 -1.15
CA CYS A 96 -7.64 -9.06 -1.02
C CYS A 96 -9.15 -9.21 -1.29
N LYS A 97 -9.64 -10.45 -1.40
CA LYS A 97 -11.01 -10.71 -1.87
C LYS A 97 -12.04 -10.08 -0.95
N LYS A 98 -11.82 -10.18 0.37
CA LYS A 98 -12.78 -9.69 1.34
C LYS A 98 -12.94 -8.17 1.33
N ILE A 99 -11.84 -7.46 1.24
CA ILE A 99 -11.91 -6.00 1.15
C ILE A 99 -12.54 -5.55 -0.16
N ILE A 100 -12.23 -6.22 -1.28
CA ILE A 100 -12.86 -5.92 -2.57
C ILE A 100 -14.37 -6.14 -2.50
N GLU A 101 -14.84 -7.31 -1.99
CA GLU A 101 -16.27 -7.60 -1.82
C GLU A 101 -16.98 -6.51 -0.98
N GLU A 102 -16.36 -6.05 0.10
CA GLU A 102 -16.91 -5.01 0.97
C GLU A 102 -16.99 -3.65 0.27
N LEU A 103 -15.94 -3.26 -0.45
CA LEU A 103 -15.92 -1.99 -1.18
C LEU A 103 -16.89 -2.00 -2.36
N GLU A 104 -17.05 -3.12 -3.06
CA GLU A 104 -18.07 -3.29 -4.10
C GLU A 104 -19.48 -3.18 -3.52
N HIS A 105 -19.74 -3.83 -2.37
CA HIS A 105 -21.02 -3.74 -1.68
C HIS A 105 -21.38 -2.30 -1.29
N ARG A 106 -20.37 -1.49 -0.93
CA ARG A 106 -20.53 -0.06 -0.65
C ARG A 106 -20.55 0.81 -1.91
N ASN A 107 -20.48 0.20 -3.10
CA ASN A 107 -20.40 0.90 -4.39
C ASN A 107 -19.26 1.95 -4.42
N VAL A 108 -18.10 1.59 -3.89
CA VAL A 108 -16.91 2.45 -3.91
C VAL A 108 -16.40 2.58 -5.35
N ASP A 109 -15.69 3.68 -5.62
CA ASP A 109 -15.14 4.00 -6.94
C ASP A 109 -14.27 2.84 -7.47
N PRO A 110 -14.56 2.34 -8.68
CA PRO A 110 -13.83 1.23 -9.28
C PRO A 110 -12.31 1.45 -9.42
N GLU A 111 -11.84 2.69 -9.53
CA GLU A 111 -10.40 2.97 -9.58
C GLU A 111 -9.73 2.65 -8.25
N ILE A 112 -10.38 2.96 -7.13
CA ILE A 112 -9.87 2.65 -5.79
C ILE A 112 -9.85 1.14 -5.57
N ILE A 113 -10.96 0.46 -5.92
CA ILE A 113 -11.05 -1.01 -5.83
C ILE A 113 -9.99 -1.67 -6.69
N ARG A 114 -9.79 -1.15 -7.91
CA ARG A 114 -8.79 -1.66 -8.82
C ARG A 114 -7.37 -1.49 -8.26
N ALA A 115 -7.04 -0.33 -7.72
CA ALA A 115 -5.74 -0.09 -7.11
C ALA A 115 -5.47 -1.10 -5.98
N ILE A 116 -6.45 -1.32 -5.10
CA ILE A 116 -6.37 -2.33 -4.04
C ILE A 116 -6.21 -3.74 -4.62
N ALA A 117 -6.97 -4.12 -5.66
CA ALA A 117 -6.84 -5.44 -6.28
C ALA A 117 -5.49 -5.66 -6.98
N SER A 118 -4.83 -4.59 -7.43
CA SER A 118 -3.62 -4.67 -8.23
C SER A 118 -2.33 -4.70 -7.40
N HIS A 119 -2.35 -4.31 -6.11
CA HIS A 119 -1.13 -4.31 -5.31
C HIS A 119 -0.57 -5.73 -5.11
N GLY A 120 -1.42 -6.73 -5.04
CA GLY A 120 -1.04 -8.15 -5.03
C GLY A 120 -1.22 -8.85 -6.37
N HIS A 121 -0.93 -8.21 -7.51
CA HIS A 121 -1.26 -8.68 -8.86
C HIS A 121 -0.77 -10.10 -9.17
N VAL A 122 0.34 -10.52 -8.60
CA VAL A 122 0.88 -11.88 -8.76
C VAL A 122 -0.09 -12.92 -8.19
N HIS A 123 -0.87 -12.56 -7.17
CA HIS A 123 -1.83 -13.44 -6.51
C HIS A 123 -3.24 -13.32 -7.10
N PHE A 124 -3.64 -12.11 -7.48
CA PHE A 124 -5.02 -11.79 -7.88
C PHE A 124 -5.21 -11.66 -9.39
N GLY A 125 -4.13 -11.51 -10.15
CA GLY A 125 -4.17 -11.41 -11.61
C GLY A 125 -4.65 -10.05 -12.14
N VAL A 126 -4.79 -9.04 -11.29
CA VAL A 126 -5.11 -7.65 -11.69
C VAL A 126 -3.80 -6.90 -11.84
N ILE A 127 -3.40 -6.64 -13.08
CA ILE A 127 -2.13 -5.97 -13.39
C ILE A 127 -2.23 -4.47 -13.09
N PRO A 128 -1.25 -3.86 -12.39
CA PRO A 128 -1.20 -2.41 -12.20
C PRO A 128 -1.09 -1.65 -13.53
N GLU A 129 -2.07 -0.82 -13.85
CA GLU A 129 -2.14 -0.08 -15.12
C GLU A 129 -2.22 1.43 -14.90
N THR A 130 -3.10 1.87 -13.97
CA THR A 130 -3.25 3.30 -13.63
C THR A 130 -2.08 3.76 -12.78
N GLU A 131 -1.90 5.06 -12.66
CA GLU A 131 -0.85 5.60 -11.80
C GLU A 131 -1.11 5.27 -10.32
N MET A 132 -2.37 5.31 -9.88
CA MET A 132 -2.77 4.91 -8.53
C MET A 132 -2.40 3.45 -8.26
N ASP A 133 -2.70 2.52 -9.18
CA ASP A 133 -2.35 1.11 -9.08
C ASP A 133 -0.84 0.92 -8.88
N LYS A 134 -0.06 1.56 -9.77
CA LYS A 134 1.40 1.43 -9.80
C LYS A 134 2.04 1.98 -8.55
N MET A 135 1.55 3.11 -8.06
CA MET A 135 2.11 3.74 -6.87
C MET A 135 1.73 3.01 -5.59
N LEU A 136 0.51 2.48 -5.48
CA LEU A 136 0.14 1.64 -4.34
C LEU A 136 1.06 0.41 -4.27
N TYR A 137 1.23 -0.29 -5.39
CA TYR A 137 2.15 -1.44 -5.49
C TYR A 137 3.60 -1.07 -5.18
N ALA A 138 4.07 0.11 -5.62
CA ALA A 138 5.43 0.56 -5.39
C ALA A 138 5.70 0.97 -3.93
N PHE A 139 4.71 1.56 -3.26
CA PHE A 139 4.87 1.98 -1.87
C PHE A 139 4.73 0.83 -0.88
N ASP A 140 3.91 -0.16 -1.15
CA ASP A 140 3.61 -1.25 -0.24
C ASP A 140 4.89 -1.96 0.24
N GLU A 141 5.54 -2.72 -0.59
CA GLU A 141 6.73 -3.50 -0.23
C GLU A 141 7.91 -2.64 0.24
N LEU A 142 8.19 -1.53 -0.44
CA LEU A 142 9.35 -0.70 -0.15
C LEU A 142 9.19 0.07 1.17
N SER A 143 7.98 0.54 1.49
CA SER A 143 7.71 1.21 2.76
C SER A 143 7.91 0.29 3.95
N GLY A 144 7.49 -0.98 3.83
CA GLY A 144 7.71 -2.01 4.84
C GLY A 144 9.19 -2.28 5.11
N LEU A 145 10.01 -2.36 4.06
CA LEU A 145 11.47 -2.51 4.20
C LEU A 145 12.11 -1.30 4.89
N ILE A 146 11.71 -0.09 4.51
CA ILE A 146 12.21 1.16 5.10
C ILE A 146 11.79 1.25 6.57
N HIS A 147 10.56 0.85 6.90
CA HIS A 147 10.12 0.76 8.29
C HIS A 147 10.97 -0.23 9.09
N ALA A 148 11.18 -1.45 8.58
CA ALA A 148 12.03 -2.43 9.24
C ALA A 148 13.45 -1.90 9.48
N TYR A 149 13.99 -1.10 8.55
CA TYR A 149 15.28 -0.47 8.73
C TYR A 149 15.26 0.61 9.81
N SER A 150 14.19 1.40 9.91
CA SER A 150 14.06 2.42 10.97
C SER A 150 14.12 1.81 12.37
N LEU A 151 13.55 0.63 12.56
CA LEU A 151 13.56 -0.07 13.85
C LEU A 151 14.96 -0.52 14.32
N MET A 152 15.92 -0.64 13.40
CA MET A 152 17.30 -0.99 13.71
C MET A 152 18.21 0.22 13.99
N ARG A 153 17.71 1.42 13.75
CA ARG A 153 18.48 2.65 13.89
C ARG A 153 18.16 3.33 15.21
N PRO A 154 19.17 3.81 15.97
CA PRO A 154 18.92 4.57 17.21
C PRO A 154 18.04 5.81 17.00
N GLY A 155 18.18 6.49 15.84
CA GLY A 155 17.39 7.66 15.48
C GLY A 155 16.14 7.33 14.66
N GLY A 156 15.78 6.05 14.51
CA GLY A 156 14.63 5.67 13.69
C GLY A 156 14.76 6.15 12.25
N TYR A 157 13.81 6.96 11.81
CA TYR A 157 13.83 7.59 10.47
C TYR A 157 14.78 8.79 10.37
N ASP A 158 15.15 9.42 11.50
CA ASP A 158 15.98 10.63 11.49
C ASP A 158 17.33 10.37 10.85
N GLY A 159 17.69 11.19 9.84
CA GLY A 159 18.95 11.04 9.11
C GLY A 159 19.07 9.73 8.32
N MET A 160 17.93 9.06 8.01
CA MET A 160 17.94 7.94 7.06
C MET A 160 18.19 8.48 5.66
N ASP A 161 18.96 7.75 4.87
CA ASP A 161 19.33 8.14 3.52
C ASP A 161 19.16 6.99 2.51
N VAL A 162 19.15 7.34 1.24
CA VAL A 162 19.04 6.41 0.10
C VAL A 162 20.14 5.34 0.14
N LYS A 163 21.36 5.71 0.53
CA LYS A 163 22.51 4.79 0.59
C LYS A 163 22.30 3.71 1.64
N GLY A 164 21.80 4.08 2.81
CA GLY A 164 21.48 3.16 3.90
C GLY A 164 20.40 2.17 3.50
N VAL A 165 19.32 2.63 2.88
CA VAL A 165 18.21 1.78 2.38
C VAL A 165 18.75 0.82 1.31
N ASN A 166 19.52 1.30 0.34
CA ASN A 166 20.11 0.46 -0.71
C ASN A 166 21.02 -0.64 -0.13
N LYS A 167 21.74 -0.35 0.97
CA LYS A 167 22.51 -1.37 1.66
C LYS A 167 21.61 -2.47 2.21
N ARG A 168 20.48 -2.12 2.84
CA ARG A 168 19.51 -3.09 3.37
C ARG A 168 18.82 -3.89 2.26
N LEU A 169 18.49 -3.28 1.14
CA LEU A 169 17.94 -3.99 -0.03
C LEU A 169 18.85 -5.11 -0.53
N LYS A 170 20.18 -4.94 -0.46
CA LYS A 170 21.16 -5.96 -0.87
C LYS A 170 21.30 -7.10 0.15
N GLU A 171 20.92 -6.89 1.39
CA GLU A 171 21.00 -7.89 2.46
C GLU A 171 19.77 -8.81 2.40
N LYS A 172 19.89 -9.97 1.75
CA LYS A 172 18.75 -10.89 1.54
C LYS A 172 18.10 -11.39 2.83
N SER A 173 18.86 -11.49 3.93
CA SER A 173 18.34 -11.90 5.24
C SER A 173 17.61 -10.80 5.99
N PHE A 174 17.81 -9.53 5.60
CA PHE A 174 17.12 -8.40 6.19
C PHE A 174 15.73 -8.27 5.61
N ALA A 175 14.68 -8.19 6.46
CA ALA A 175 13.28 -8.17 6.04
C ALA A 175 13.03 -9.21 4.91
N ALA A 176 13.33 -10.47 5.18
CA ALA A 176 13.39 -11.53 4.18
C ALA A 176 12.04 -11.84 3.51
N ASN A 177 10.94 -11.46 4.16
CA ASN A 177 9.58 -11.56 3.66
C ASN A 177 9.21 -10.45 2.66
N VAL A 178 9.97 -9.36 2.58
CA VAL A 178 9.77 -8.29 1.60
C VAL A 178 10.35 -8.73 0.24
N SER A 179 9.53 -8.70 -0.79
CA SER A 179 9.91 -9.11 -2.14
C SER A 179 10.73 -8.02 -2.85
N ARG A 180 12.04 -8.31 -3.07
CA ARG A 180 12.92 -7.41 -3.85
C ARG A 180 12.60 -7.43 -5.34
N ASP A 181 12.00 -8.51 -5.80
CA ASP A 181 11.57 -8.64 -7.19
C ASP A 181 10.35 -7.78 -7.45
N ASP A 182 9.40 -7.76 -6.51
CA ASP A 182 8.21 -6.90 -6.59
C ASP A 182 8.58 -5.43 -6.50
N ILE A 183 9.54 -5.05 -5.65
CA ILE A 183 10.07 -3.67 -5.62
C ILE A 183 10.64 -3.26 -6.99
N ARG A 184 11.39 -4.14 -7.65
CA ARG A 184 11.95 -3.84 -8.98
C ARG A 184 10.87 -3.75 -10.05
N ASP A 185 9.95 -4.72 -10.07
CA ASP A 185 8.82 -4.72 -11.00
C ASP A 185 7.94 -3.49 -10.82
N ALA A 186 7.69 -3.09 -9.56
CA ALA A 186 6.92 -1.88 -9.25
C ALA A 186 7.60 -0.60 -9.77
N CYS A 187 8.90 -0.47 -9.58
CA CYS A 187 9.67 0.67 -10.12
C CYS A 187 9.62 0.71 -11.65
N GLU A 188 9.78 -0.46 -12.30
CA GLU A 188 9.72 -0.57 -13.77
C GLU A 188 8.33 -0.17 -14.29
N ARG A 189 7.26 -0.67 -13.69
CA ARG A 189 5.88 -0.35 -14.06
C ARG A 189 5.55 1.14 -13.85
N ALA A 190 6.01 1.69 -12.75
CA ALA A 190 5.80 3.10 -12.44
C ALA A 190 6.67 4.03 -13.29
N GLY A 191 7.73 3.52 -13.92
CA GLY A 191 8.71 4.33 -14.65
C GLY A 191 9.53 5.24 -13.74
N ILE A 192 9.78 4.80 -12.51
CA ILE A 192 10.48 5.57 -11.47
C ILE A 192 11.79 4.87 -11.10
N GLU A 193 12.86 5.64 -11.03
CA GLU A 193 14.13 5.14 -10.54
C GLU A 193 14.04 4.77 -9.05
N LEU A 194 14.56 3.59 -8.69
CA LEU A 194 14.51 3.08 -7.31
C LEU A 194 15.03 4.10 -6.28
N ASN A 195 16.11 4.81 -6.60
CA ASN A 195 16.67 5.82 -5.69
C ASN A 195 15.75 7.02 -5.50
N GLU A 196 15.00 7.41 -6.53
CA GLU A 196 14.00 8.47 -6.44
C GLU A 196 12.83 8.03 -5.54
N LEU A 197 12.34 6.80 -5.73
CA LEU A 197 11.29 6.24 -4.90
C LEU A 197 11.73 6.13 -3.43
N ILE A 198 12.95 5.62 -3.15
CA ILE A 198 13.50 5.57 -1.79
C ILE A 198 13.58 6.97 -1.18
N ALA A 199 14.09 7.96 -1.92
CA ALA A 199 14.21 9.33 -1.42
C ALA A 199 12.83 9.90 -1.05
N PHE A 200 11.84 9.71 -1.93
CA PHE A 200 10.47 10.15 -1.67
C PHE A 200 9.90 9.54 -0.38
N ILE A 201 10.08 8.22 -0.18
CA ILE A 201 9.58 7.52 1.01
C ILE A 201 10.31 7.98 2.27
N VAL A 202 11.64 8.03 2.23
CA VAL A 202 12.46 8.40 3.40
C VAL A 202 12.15 9.82 3.91
N GLU A 203 11.86 10.74 3.00
CA GLU A 203 11.51 12.12 3.36
C GLU A 203 10.13 12.24 4.05
N ARG A 204 9.21 11.29 3.76
CA ARG A 204 7.79 11.40 4.16
C ARG A 204 7.36 10.34 5.15
N GLN A 205 7.95 9.15 5.10
CA GLN A 205 7.61 8.09 6.03
C GLN A 205 8.17 8.37 7.42
N THR A 206 7.30 8.26 8.41
CA THR A 206 7.65 8.45 9.81
C THR A 206 7.10 7.33 10.67
N GLY A 207 7.60 7.20 11.90
CA GLY A 207 7.20 6.14 12.84
C GLY A 207 5.80 6.27 13.44
N GLY A 208 5.03 7.28 13.05
CA GLY A 208 3.69 7.49 13.60
C GLY A 208 2.96 8.70 13.04
N THR A 209 1.72 8.89 13.50
CA THR A 209 0.83 9.99 13.14
C THR A 209 1.38 11.36 13.56
N GLU A 210 0.82 12.46 13.02
CA GLU A 210 1.19 13.84 13.41
C GLU A 210 1.15 14.07 14.92
N GLU A 211 0.26 13.40 15.64
CA GLU A 211 0.21 13.44 17.12
C GLU A 211 1.48 12.92 17.78
N GLN A 212 2.10 11.89 17.21
CA GLN A 212 3.35 11.33 17.72
C GLN A 212 4.55 12.19 17.35
N ARG A 213 4.53 12.89 16.21
CA ARG A 213 5.56 13.89 15.81
C ARG A 213 5.57 15.07 16.78
N ASN A 214 4.41 15.54 17.22
CA ASN A 214 4.31 16.69 18.10
C ASN A 214 4.79 16.36 19.52
N ARG A 215 4.57 15.16 20.03
CA ARG A 215 5.10 14.72 21.34
C ARG A 215 6.63 14.58 21.39
N GLY A 216 7.27 14.33 20.24
CA GLY A 216 8.75 14.25 20.12
C GLY A 216 9.45 15.61 20.08
N LYS A 217 8.71 16.69 19.79
CA LYS A 217 9.25 18.07 19.73
C LYS A 217 9.13 18.85 21.05
N GLU A 218 8.41 18.30 22.04
CA GLU A 218 8.22 18.89 23.36
C GLU A 218 9.17 18.32 24.43
N LYS A 219 10.19 17.57 24.03
CA LYS A 219 11.29 17.09 24.87
C LYS A 219 12.62 17.60 24.33
#